data_661baf11d7269dd45a5b925b26839014
#
_entry.id   661baf11d7269dd45a5b925b26839014
#
_cell.length_a   1.000
_cell.length_b   1.000
_cell.length_c   1.000
_cell.angle_alpha   90.00
_cell.angle_beta   90.00
_cell.angle_gamma   90.00
#
_symmetry.space_group_name_H-M   'P 1'
#
loop_
_entity.id
_entity.type
_entity.pdbx_description
1 polymer ?
#
loop_
_entity_poly.entity_id
_entity_poly.type
_entity_poly.pdbx_seq_one_letter_code
_entity_poly.pdbx_strand_id
1 'polypeptide(L)'
;MAKQLTTAPKIVLADKFLSGKNLPTGIQLEYVSHDPIEAGRLASDVAYVNGKWLDLEAARYWRFGKRPRDRRDLMAPEAVISVKEALVSPDNQIVTLAGKTILSPFFGSRTFSEPIPPTSVIAEYSGTLGTTLTRARAYGHWLLHRLPRLTTLHEHFPDATILNTPWGDSSLLARLGIREEGVQRYPTSERDQFVYVENLLVPTHLSRPGLVRVQDKNRMERMVSSFTAGIPDDPTLPELLYVARRPDEKRSGASNKEELEEYLNSIGFTTWHPTDHPIDRQIQHFRAARVVVSEIGSQALTSMFVGPDTTVIILTPEKSKGWGSQRQFQPKWRQWQRVVCEARGQHYAQIVAATDTAYRSFDLDMPAVRHALETYPLRTW
;
A
#
# COMPACT_ATOMS: atom_id res chain seq x y z
N MET A 1 8.70 -1.79 36.18
CA MET A 1 9.73 -0.72 36.33
C MET A 1 9.89 -0.06 34.97
N ALA A 2 9.40 1.15 34.81
CA ALA A 2 9.51 1.86 33.54
C ALA A 2 11.00 2.10 33.22
N LYS A 3 11.56 1.41 32.24
CA LYS A 3 12.92 1.63 31.77
C LYS A 3 12.97 2.97 31.05
N GLN A 4 13.81 3.87 31.52
CA GLN A 4 13.85 5.28 31.12
C GLN A 4 14.87 5.48 29.99
N LEU A 5 14.44 6.13 28.91
CA LEU A 5 15.37 6.68 27.90
C LEU A 5 15.94 7.99 28.41
N THR A 6 17.25 8.02 28.68
CA THR A 6 17.94 9.20 29.24
C THR A 6 18.45 10.18 28.18
N THR A 7 18.41 9.81 26.89
CA THR A 7 18.85 10.66 25.76
C THR A 7 17.88 10.49 24.58
N ALA A 8 17.87 11.49 23.70
CA ALA A 8 17.12 11.41 22.45
C ALA A 8 17.61 10.22 21.59
N PRO A 9 16.70 9.38 21.06
CA PRO A 9 17.08 8.23 20.26
C PRO A 9 17.77 8.64 18.96
N LYS A 10 18.83 7.92 18.59
CA LYS A 10 19.49 8.10 17.28
C LYS A 10 18.79 7.29 16.20
N ILE A 11 18.65 7.87 15.02
CA ILE A 11 18.08 7.18 13.86
C ILE A 11 19.10 6.19 13.30
N VAL A 12 18.70 4.93 13.13
CA VAL A 12 19.49 3.91 12.44
C VAL A 12 18.75 3.50 11.16
N LEU A 13 19.45 3.54 10.05
CA LEU A 13 18.89 3.19 8.74
C LEU A 13 18.80 1.67 8.59
N ALA A 14 17.62 1.17 8.32
CA ALA A 14 17.36 -0.27 8.21
C ALA A 14 18.13 -0.94 7.06
N ASP A 15 18.53 -0.21 6.02
CA ASP A 15 19.35 -0.75 4.91
C ASP A 15 20.67 -1.37 5.41
N LYS A 16 21.19 -0.90 6.56
CA LYS A 16 22.37 -1.46 7.20
C LYS A 16 22.10 -2.79 7.92
N PHE A 17 20.84 -3.05 8.30
CA PHE A 17 20.49 -4.28 9.00
C PHE A 17 20.48 -5.48 8.06
N LEU A 18 20.05 -5.28 6.82
CA LEU A 18 19.89 -6.36 5.85
C LEU A 18 21.22 -6.94 5.37
N SER A 19 22.33 -6.21 5.58
CA SER A 19 23.67 -6.71 5.30
C SER A 19 24.26 -7.62 6.38
N GLY A 20 23.55 -7.84 7.50
CA GLY A 20 24.00 -8.65 8.65
C GLY A 20 25.19 -8.06 9.42
N LYS A 21 25.68 -6.87 9.01
CA LYS A 21 26.86 -6.24 9.62
C LYS A 21 26.44 -5.15 10.60
N ASN A 22 26.99 -5.21 11.81
CA ASN A 22 26.85 -4.16 12.84
C ASN A 22 25.40 -3.84 13.24
N LEU A 23 24.61 -4.86 13.54
CA LEU A 23 23.31 -4.66 14.17
C LEU A 23 23.48 -4.01 15.54
N PRO A 24 22.69 -2.99 15.89
CA PRO A 24 22.71 -2.41 17.23
C PRO A 24 22.34 -3.45 18.29
N THR A 25 22.84 -3.26 19.51
CA THR A 25 22.49 -4.10 20.64
C THR A 25 20.97 -4.23 20.81
N GLY A 26 20.49 -5.46 20.98
CA GLY A 26 19.07 -5.76 21.13
C GLY A 26 18.30 -5.90 19.81
N ILE A 27 18.97 -5.84 18.65
CA ILE A 27 18.37 -6.12 17.34
C ILE A 27 19.02 -7.37 16.76
N GLN A 28 18.16 -8.29 16.29
CA GLN A 28 18.59 -9.53 15.63
C GLN A 28 17.84 -9.70 14.31
N LEU A 29 18.48 -10.36 13.36
CA LEU A 29 17.88 -10.74 12.09
C LEU A 29 17.32 -12.15 12.26
N GLU A 30 15.99 -12.29 12.30
CA GLU A 30 15.31 -13.55 12.54
C GLU A 30 15.04 -14.32 11.24
N TYR A 31 14.78 -13.58 10.16
CA TYR A 31 14.50 -14.17 8.87
C TYR A 31 14.97 -13.24 7.74
N VAL A 32 15.53 -13.81 6.70
CA VAL A 32 15.84 -13.16 5.42
C VAL A 32 15.51 -14.15 4.31
N SER A 33 14.71 -13.72 3.34
CA SER A 33 14.51 -14.49 2.13
C SER A 33 15.81 -14.55 1.33
N HIS A 34 16.17 -15.76 0.93
CA HIS A 34 17.27 -16.02 -0.01
C HIS A 34 16.77 -16.17 -1.45
N ASP A 35 15.45 -16.04 -1.66
CA ASP A 35 14.88 -16.09 -2.99
C ASP A 35 15.41 -14.93 -3.84
N PRO A 36 15.68 -15.14 -5.12
CA PRO A 36 16.05 -14.07 -6.02
C PRO A 36 14.92 -13.03 -6.07
N ILE A 37 15.30 -11.77 -5.88
CA ILE A 37 14.34 -10.66 -6.00
C ILE A 37 14.02 -10.47 -7.48
N GLU A 38 12.82 -10.82 -7.88
CA GLU A 38 12.33 -10.60 -9.24
C GLU A 38 11.50 -9.32 -9.32
N ALA A 39 11.95 -8.38 -10.16
CA ALA A 39 11.16 -7.21 -10.49
C ALA A 39 9.96 -7.62 -11.36
N GLY A 40 8.79 -7.09 -11.05
CA GLY A 40 7.63 -7.19 -11.93
C GLY A 40 7.85 -6.42 -13.24
N ARG A 41 7.07 -6.76 -14.27
CA ARG A 41 7.06 -6.06 -15.57
C ARG A 41 5.63 -5.70 -15.91
N LEU A 42 5.41 -4.44 -16.30
CA LEU A 42 4.15 -4.04 -16.89
C LEU A 42 3.99 -4.73 -18.25
N ALA A 43 2.79 -5.18 -18.52
CA ALA A 43 2.43 -5.64 -19.86
C ALA A 43 2.36 -4.44 -20.83
N SER A 44 1.79 -3.30 -20.37
CA SER A 44 1.91 -2.00 -21.04
C SER A 44 1.78 -0.86 -20.04
N ASP A 45 2.27 0.32 -20.41
CA ASP A 45 2.28 1.51 -19.55
C ASP A 45 2.05 2.77 -20.41
N VAL A 46 0.82 3.22 -20.47
CA VAL A 46 0.41 4.32 -21.33
C VAL A 46 -0.37 5.40 -20.58
N ALA A 47 -0.31 6.65 -21.05
CA ALA A 47 -1.15 7.72 -20.56
C ALA A 47 -1.81 8.49 -21.70
N TYR A 48 -3.07 8.82 -21.54
CA TYR A 48 -3.79 9.74 -22.40
C TYR A 48 -3.68 11.16 -21.86
N VAL A 49 -3.09 12.03 -22.65
CA VAL A 49 -2.83 13.42 -22.26
C VAL A 49 -3.02 14.33 -23.47
N ASN A 50 -3.79 15.39 -23.34
CA ASN A 50 -4.03 16.37 -24.39
C ASN A 50 -4.44 15.74 -25.75
N GLY A 51 -5.39 14.81 -25.70
CA GLY A 51 -5.95 14.18 -26.90
C GLY A 51 -5.13 13.04 -27.49
N LYS A 52 -4.05 12.55 -26.84
CA LYS A 52 -3.17 11.52 -27.38
C LYS A 52 -2.76 10.49 -26.35
N TRP A 53 -2.67 9.25 -26.77
CA TRP A 53 -2.00 8.19 -26.02
C TRP A 53 -0.48 8.31 -26.16
N LEU A 54 0.22 8.23 -25.05
CA LEU A 54 1.68 8.30 -24.96
C LEU A 54 2.18 7.08 -24.19
N ASP A 55 3.24 6.47 -24.70
CA ASP A 55 4.03 5.52 -23.92
C ASP A 55 4.74 6.26 -22.78
N LEU A 56 4.46 5.88 -21.54
CA LEU A 56 5.00 6.54 -20.36
C LEU A 56 6.51 6.31 -20.20
N GLU A 57 7.05 5.21 -20.70
CA GLU A 57 8.50 5.00 -20.73
C GLU A 57 9.19 5.90 -21.78
N ALA A 58 8.62 6.00 -22.97
CA ALA A 58 9.16 6.82 -24.04
C ALA A 58 9.01 8.31 -23.76
N ALA A 59 7.93 8.73 -23.11
CA ALA A 59 7.62 10.15 -22.86
C ALA A 59 8.53 10.81 -21.82
N ARG A 60 9.48 10.09 -21.20
CA ARG A 60 10.38 10.62 -20.16
C ARG A 60 9.67 11.38 -19.02
N TYR A 61 8.41 11.11 -18.77
CA TYR A 61 7.64 11.72 -17.66
C TYR A 61 8.14 11.29 -16.26
N TRP A 62 9.17 10.48 -16.21
CA TRP A 62 9.85 10.01 -15.00
C TRP A 62 10.87 11.02 -14.46
N ARG A 63 10.48 12.28 -14.27
CA ARG A 63 11.33 13.23 -13.54
C ARG A 63 11.13 13.13 -12.03
N PHE A 64 11.32 11.94 -11.49
CA PHE A 64 11.73 11.86 -10.09
C PHE A 64 13.20 11.55 -10.08
N GLY A 65 14.01 12.53 -9.72
CA GLY A 65 15.44 12.42 -9.49
C GLY A 65 16.12 11.25 -10.22
N LYS A 66 17.35 11.34 -10.50
CA LYS A 66 18.15 10.37 -11.26
C LYS A 66 17.54 8.96 -11.25
N ARG A 67 17.21 8.39 -12.42
CA ARG A 67 16.86 6.96 -12.55
C ARG A 67 17.80 6.19 -11.65
N PRO A 68 17.33 5.36 -10.72
CA PRO A 68 18.23 4.42 -10.08
C PRO A 68 18.89 3.64 -11.20
N ARG A 69 20.22 3.63 -11.24
CA ARG A 69 20.99 2.94 -12.30
C ARG A 69 20.70 1.44 -12.30
N ASP A 70 20.26 0.91 -11.16
CA ASP A 70 19.79 -0.46 -11.00
C ASP A 70 18.48 -0.45 -10.19
N ARG A 71 17.41 -1.04 -10.76
CA ARG A 71 16.12 -1.19 -10.07
C ARG A 71 16.25 -2.07 -8.81
N ARG A 72 17.22 -2.98 -8.78
CA ARG A 72 17.50 -3.84 -7.63
C ARG A 72 17.91 -3.05 -6.39
N ASP A 73 18.54 -1.89 -6.55
CA ASP A 73 18.90 -1.00 -5.43
C ASP A 73 17.68 -0.45 -4.67
N LEU A 74 16.49 -0.52 -5.27
CA LEU A 74 15.24 -0.05 -4.69
C LEU A 74 14.46 -1.14 -3.95
N MET A 75 14.88 -2.39 -4.10
CA MET A 75 14.23 -3.53 -3.49
C MET A 75 14.97 -3.90 -2.20
N ALA A 76 14.20 -4.13 -1.15
CA ALA A 76 14.72 -4.74 0.07
C ALA A 76 14.30 -6.20 0.08
N PRO A 77 15.16 -7.13 0.47
CA PRO A 77 14.76 -8.50 0.68
C PRO A 77 13.63 -8.56 1.69
N GLU A 78 12.79 -9.55 1.56
CA GLU A 78 11.85 -9.89 2.61
C GLU A 78 12.62 -10.35 3.83
N ALA A 79 12.39 -9.70 4.96
CA ALA A 79 13.09 -10.01 6.19
C ALA A 79 12.25 -9.66 7.41
N VAL A 80 12.53 -10.32 8.52
CA VAL A 80 11.99 -10.00 9.84
C VAL A 80 13.16 -9.78 10.79
N ILE A 81 13.13 -8.66 11.47
CA ILE A 81 14.05 -8.40 12.58
C ILE A 81 13.31 -8.52 13.90
N SER A 82 13.98 -8.99 14.95
CA SER A 82 13.51 -8.85 16.32
C SER A 82 14.17 -7.65 16.99
N VAL A 83 13.42 -6.96 17.80
CA VAL A 83 13.85 -5.81 18.59
C VAL A 83 13.52 -6.11 20.05
N LYS A 84 14.54 -6.33 20.86
CA LYS A 84 14.37 -6.53 22.29
C LYS A 84 14.13 -5.23 23.00
N GLU A 85 13.20 -5.24 23.95
CA GLU A 85 12.87 -4.08 24.79
C GLU A 85 12.51 -2.85 23.93
N ALA A 86 11.50 -3.01 23.09
CA ALA A 86 11.05 -1.98 22.16
C ALA A 86 9.94 -1.12 22.76
N LEU A 87 10.00 0.19 22.53
CA LEU A 87 8.87 1.11 22.64
C LEU A 87 8.25 1.28 21.26
N VAL A 88 6.96 1.08 21.15
CA VAL A 88 6.23 1.17 19.89
C VAL A 88 5.10 2.17 20.03
N SER A 89 4.95 3.09 19.05
CA SER A 89 3.80 3.99 18.98
C SER A 89 2.73 3.50 18.00
N PRO A 90 1.50 4.02 18.03
CA PRO A 90 0.43 3.60 17.12
C PRO A 90 0.69 3.96 15.66
N ASP A 91 1.59 4.89 15.37
CA ASP A 91 2.05 5.21 14.02
C ASP A 91 3.36 4.50 13.63
N ASN A 92 3.68 3.44 14.39
CA ASN A 92 4.81 2.54 14.16
C ASN A 92 6.20 3.22 14.30
N GLN A 93 6.34 4.13 15.24
CA GLN A 93 7.66 4.53 15.71
C GLN A 93 8.19 3.42 16.62
N ILE A 94 9.35 2.88 16.31
CA ILE A 94 9.98 1.81 17.09
C ILE A 94 11.28 2.34 17.66
N VAL A 95 11.39 2.28 18.97
CA VAL A 95 12.55 2.79 19.71
C VAL A 95 13.10 1.64 20.57
N THR A 96 14.39 1.34 20.44
CA THR A 96 15.03 0.34 21.29
C THR A 96 15.51 0.98 22.59
N LEU A 97 15.29 0.33 23.71
CA LEU A 97 15.85 0.81 24.99
C LEU A 97 17.34 0.52 25.10
N ALA A 98 17.80 -0.62 24.59
CA ALA A 98 19.20 -1.04 24.66
C ALA A 98 20.17 -0.13 23.89
N GLY A 99 19.77 0.32 22.70
CA GLY A 99 20.63 1.13 21.83
C GLY A 99 20.25 2.60 21.74
N LYS A 100 19.18 3.03 22.41
CA LYS A 100 18.61 4.38 22.25
C LYS A 100 18.36 4.73 20.77
N THR A 101 17.92 3.76 20.00
CA THR A 101 17.89 3.82 18.54
C THR A 101 16.46 3.78 18.07
N ILE A 102 16.11 4.67 17.16
CA ILE A 102 14.84 4.63 16.43
C ILE A 102 15.07 3.81 15.16
N LEU A 103 14.27 2.80 14.95
CA LEU A 103 14.21 2.09 13.69
C LEU A 103 13.41 2.90 12.68
N SER A 104 14.13 3.56 11.80
CA SER A 104 13.60 4.30 10.66
C SER A 104 14.45 3.90 9.43
N PRO A 105 13.93 3.88 8.26
CA PRO A 105 12.95 4.68 7.55
C PRO A 105 11.77 3.90 6.97
N PHE A 106 11.61 2.63 7.28
CA PHE A 106 10.50 1.83 6.75
C PHE A 106 9.14 2.26 7.31
N PHE A 107 9.10 3.16 8.29
CA PHE A 107 7.95 3.38 9.14
C PHE A 107 7.49 4.83 9.22
N GLY A 108 8.04 5.75 8.42
CA GLY A 108 7.67 7.17 8.51
C GLY A 108 8.12 7.77 9.85
N SER A 109 9.41 7.96 10.02
CA SER A 109 10.00 8.38 11.28
C SER A 109 9.68 9.80 11.67
N ARG A 110 9.28 9.99 12.90
CA ARG A 110 9.55 11.22 13.63
C ARG A 110 11.00 11.20 14.13
N THR A 111 11.66 12.33 14.10
CA THR A 111 12.83 12.56 14.93
C THR A 111 12.37 12.97 16.32
N PHE A 112 12.87 12.31 17.33
CA PHE A 112 12.68 12.76 18.70
C PHE A 112 13.85 13.66 19.06
N SER A 113 13.55 14.90 19.39
CA SER A 113 14.54 15.87 19.92
C SER A 113 14.83 15.65 21.40
N GLU A 114 13.90 14.99 22.11
CA GLU A 114 13.95 14.77 23.55
C GLU A 114 13.75 13.29 23.91
N PRO A 115 14.15 12.85 25.09
CA PRO A 115 13.83 11.53 25.61
C PRO A 115 12.32 11.30 25.70
N ILE A 116 11.89 10.05 25.46
CA ILE A 116 10.49 9.67 25.67
C ILE A 116 10.21 9.60 27.17
N PRO A 117 9.27 10.39 27.68
CA PRO A 117 8.94 10.37 29.10
C PRO A 117 8.39 9.01 29.53
N PRO A 118 8.70 8.49 30.72
CA PRO A 118 8.12 7.25 31.25
C PRO A 118 6.60 7.25 31.28
N THR A 119 5.99 8.42 31.52
CA THR A 119 4.53 8.61 31.51
C THR A 119 3.89 8.41 30.14
N SER A 120 4.68 8.41 29.07
CA SER A 120 4.21 8.09 27.71
C SER A 120 4.09 6.58 27.46
N VAL A 121 4.60 5.72 28.34
CA VAL A 121 4.45 4.27 28.24
C VAL A 121 3.17 3.85 28.96
N ILE A 122 2.16 3.45 28.17
CA ILE A 122 0.80 3.23 28.67
C ILE A 122 0.44 1.75 28.87
N ALA A 123 1.24 0.85 28.35
CA ALA A 123 1.09 -0.59 28.52
C ALA A 123 2.44 -1.33 28.32
N GLU A 124 2.56 -2.48 28.93
CA GLU A 124 3.72 -3.37 28.81
C GLU A 124 3.25 -4.75 28.39
N TYR A 125 3.93 -5.31 27.40
CA TYR A 125 3.67 -6.66 26.89
C TYR A 125 4.91 -7.52 27.01
N SER A 126 4.77 -8.63 27.71
CA SER A 126 5.77 -9.70 27.77
C SER A 126 5.63 -10.63 26.57
N GLY A 127 6.75 -11.31 26.25
CA GLY A 127 6.79 -12.27 25.16
C GLY A 127 7.00 -11.61 23.78
N THR A 128 6.61 -12.34 22.73
CA THR A 128 6.91 -11.96 21.35
C THR A 128 5.66 -11.45 20.64
N LEU A 129 5.72 -10.19 20.16
CA LEU A 129 4.68 -9.57 19.35
C LEU A 129 5.22 -9.21 17.97
N GLY A 130 4.42 -9.47 16.94
CA GLY A 130 4.69 -8.98 15.58
C GLY A 130 4.00 -7.63 15.33
N THR A 131 4.68 -6.66 14.71
CA THR A 131 4.05 -5.38 14.39
C THR A 131 3.89 -5.17 12.90
N THR A 132 2.70 -4.70 12.51
CA THR A 132 2.41 -4.23 11.15
C THR A 132 1.84 -2.82 11.15
N LEU A 133 1.96 -2.12 12.27
CA LEU A 133 1.46 -0.76 12.42
C LEU A 133 2.00 0.15 11.31
N THR A 134 1.19 1.09 10.87
CA THR A 134 1.57 2.13 9.91
C THR A 134 0.92 3.45 10.30
N ARG A 135 1.60 4.56 10.00
CA ARG A 135 1.06 5.90 10.23
C ARG A 135 -0.24 6.16 9.44
N ALA A 136 -0.35 5.55 8.27
CA ALA A 136 -1.46 5.79 7.38
C ALA A 136 -2.61 4.81 7.67
N ARG A 137 -3.82 5.37 7.83
CA ARG A 137 -5.03 4.64 8.22
C ARG A 137 -5.94 4.30 7.05
N ALA A 138 -5.60 4.73 5.82
CA ALA A 138 -6.42 4.47 4.65
C ALA A 138 -6.28 3.02 4.18
N TYR A 139 -7.36 2.46 3.62
CA TYR A 139 -7.44 1.10 3.11
C TYR A 139 -6.30 0.75 2.12
N GLY A 140 -5.97 1.65 1.19
CA GLY A 140 -4.84 1.42 0.28
C GLY A 140 -3.49 1.28 0.97
N HIS A 141 -3.27 1.94 2.10
CA HIS A 141 -2.08 1.73 2.93
C HIS A 141 -2.12 0.39 3.66
N TRP A 142 -3.32 -0.07 4.02
CA TRP A 142 -3.48 -1.41 4.57
C TRP A 142 -3.04 -2.46 3.56
N LEU A 143 -3.54 -2.38 2.33
CA LEU A 143 -3.17 -3.30 1.25
C LEU A 143 -1.66 -3.29 0.93
N LEU A 144 -1.05 -2.11 0.84
CA LEU A 144 0.34 -1.99 0.39
C LEU A 144 1.39 -2.13 1.50
N HIS A 145 1.03 -1.78 2.74
CA HIS A 145 2.02 -1.70 3.81
C HIS A 145 1.77 -2.68 4.94
N ARG A 146 0.52 -3.06 5.19
CA ARG A 146 0.19 -3.99 6.29
C ARG A 146 0.03 -5.41 5.79
N LEU A 147 -0.76 -5.64 4.77
CA LEU A 147 -1.03 -6.97 4.25
C LEU A 147 0.25 -7.77 3.93
N PRO A 148 1.24 -7.23 3.21
CA PRO A 148 2.47 -7.97 2.93
C PRO A 148 3.25 -8.34 4.20
N ARG A 149 3.24 -7.48 5.20
CA ARG A 149 3.93 -7.70 6.47
C ARG A 149 3.20 -8.71 7.35
N LEU A 150 1.87 -8.69 7.32
CA LEU A 150 1.04 -9.70 7.98
C LEU A 150 1.30 -11.08 7.38
N THR A 151 1.32 -11.16 6.04
CA THR A 151 1.63 -12.41 5.34
C THR A 151 3.01 -12.95 5.75
N THR A 152 4.05 -12.12 5.72
CA THR A 152 5.39 -12.51 6.18
C THR A 152 5.41 -12.99 7.63
N LEU A 153 4.74 -12.27 8.55
CA LEU A 153 4.68 -12.70 9.96
C LEU A 153 3.94 -14.02 10.11
N HIS A 154 2.81 -14.17 9.44
CA HIS A 154 2.02 -15.40 9.56
C HIS A 154 2.73 -16.62 8.97
N GLU A 155 3.43 -16.45 7.86
CA GLU A 155 4.19 -17.53 7.19
C GLU A 155 5.38 -18.00 8.04
N HIS A 156 6.12 -17.10 8.66
CA HIS A 156 7.38 -17.42 9.34
C HIS A 156 7.29 -17.44 10.86
N PHE A 157 6.27 -16.80 11.43
CA PHE A 157 6.05 -16.70 12.89
C PHE A 157 4.56 -16.84 13.20
N PRO A 158 3.94 -18.01 12.91
CA PRO A 158 2.49 -18.21 13.03
C PRO A 158 1.98 -18.07 14.48
N ASP A 159 2.85 -18.32 15.47
CA ASP A 159 2.52 -18.21 16.89
C ASP A 159 2.72 -16.79 17.46
N ALA A 160 3.23 -15.86 16.67
CA ALA A 160 3.43 -14.49 17.14
C ALA A 160 2.10 -13.74 17.25
N THR A 161 1.83 -13.18 18.43
CA THR A 161 0.70 -12.25 18.60
C THR A 161 0.92 -10.98 17.80
N ILE A 162 -0.07 -10.56 17.01
CA ILE A 162 0.02 -9.40 16.14
C ILE A 162 -0.43 -8.14 16.88
N LEU A 163 0.47 -7.20 17.06
CA LEU A 163 0.12 -5.85 17.55
C LEU A 163 -0.58 -5.06 16.46
N ASN A 164 -1.88 -4.83 16.63
CA ASN A 164 -2.75 -4.19 15.65
C ASN A 164 -3.31 -2.86 16.16
N THR A 165 -3.60 -1.93 15.25
CA THR A 165 -4.29 -0.69 15.60
C THR A 165 -5.77 -0.96 15.90
N PRO A 166 -6.45 -0.07 16.66
CA PRO A 166 -7.90 -0.15 16.88
C PRO A 166 -8.74 -0.18 15.58
N TRP A 167 -8.13 0.22 14.46
CA TRP A 167 -8.73 0.32 13.13
C TRP A 167 -8.51 -0.92 12.25
N GLY A 168 -7.98 -2.00 12.81
CA GLY A 168 -7.79 -3.25 12.07
C GLY A 168 -9.11 -3.96 11.89
N ASP A 169 -9.51 -4.18 10.65
CA ASP A 169 -10.65 -5.03 10.31
C ASP A 169 -10.30 -6.49 10.63
N SER A 170 -10.97 -7.07 11.61
CA SER A 170 -10.75 -8.46 12.02
C SER A 170 -11.09 -9.45 10.91
N SER A 171 -12.03 -9.09 10.01
CA SER A 171 -12.38 -9.93 8.87
C SER A 171 -11.22 -10.09 7.89
N LEU A 172 -10.43 -9.03 7.69
CA LEU A 172 -9.23 -9.05 6.84
C LEU A 172 -8.09 -9.87 7.46
N LEU A 173 -7.98 -9.89 8.79
CA LEU A 173 -7.00 -10.73 9.50
C LEU A 173 -7.40 -12.20 9.44
N ALA A 174 -8.69 -12.51 9.58
CA ALA A 174 -9.22 -13.86 9.46
C ALA A 174 -8.94 -14.49 8.09
N ARG A 175 -8.91 -13.68 7.00
CA ARG A 175 -8.51 -14.14 5.66
C ARG A 175 -7.08 -14.69 5.60
N LEU A 176 -6.19 -14.21 6.46
CA LEU A 176 -4.83 -14.74 6.59
C LEU A 176 -4.73 -15.88 7.62
N GLY A 177 -5.83 -16.37 8.17
CA GLY A 177 -5.83 -17.36 9.24
C GLY A 177 -5.45 -16.80 10.61
N ILE A 178 -5.33 -15.49 10.76
CA ILE A 178 -5.01 -14.83 12.03
C ILE A 178 -6.27 -14.72 12.86
N ARG A 179 -6.35 -15.52 13.92
CA ARG A 179 -7.49 -15.52 14.84
C ARG A 179 -7.47 -14.31 15.77
N GLU A 180 -8.63 -13.99 16.36
CA GLU A 180 -8.75 -12.82 17.25
C GLU A 180 -7.88 -12.94 18.51
N GLU A 181 -7.70 -14.15 19.03
CA GLU A 181 -6.83 -14.44 20.16
C GLU A 181 -5.34 -14.13 19.84
N GLY A 182 -4.96 -14.23 18.57
CA GLY A 182 -3.62 -13.88 18.07
C GLY A 182 -3.43 -12.38 17.82
N VAL A 183 -4.39 -11.52 18.22
CA VAL A 183 -4.34 -10.08 17.97
C VAL A 183 -4.37 -9.28 19.27
N GLN A 184 -3.28 -8.61 19.55
CA GLN A 184 -3.22 -7.62 20.62
C GLN A 184 -3.59 -6.25 20.07
N ARG A 185 -4.71 -5.68 20.49
CA ARG A 185 -5.12 -4.35 20.08
C ARG A 185 -4.27 -3.28 20.76
N TYR A 186 -3.81 -2.32 19.96
CA TYR A 186 -3.11 -1.16 20.51
C TYR A 186 -4.09 -0.32 21.35
N PRO A 187 -3.73 0.06 22.59
CA PRO A 187 -4.71 0.61 23.54
C PRO A 187 -5.16 2.05 23.23
N THR A 188 -4.45 2.77 22.37
CA THR A 188 -4.73 4.17 22.04
C THR A 188 -4.47 4.51 20.57
N SER A 189 -5.00 5.64 20.13
CA SER A 189 -4.66 6.27 18.85
C SER A 189 -3.74 7.50 19.00
N GLU A 190 -3.37 7.86 20.22
CA GLU A 190 -2.53 9.02 20.50
C GLU A 190 -1.07 8.72 20.14
N ARG A 191 -0.48 9.58 19.29
CA ARG A 191 0.82 9.35 18.67
C ARG A 191 2.02 9.40 19.61
N ASP A 192 1.87 10.10 20.72
CA ASP A 192 2.95 10.32 21.69
C ASP A 192 2.88 9.33 22.85
N GLN A 193 1.95 8.37 22.79
CA GLN A 193 1.86 7.25 23.71
C GLN A 193 2.49 6.01 23.11
N PHE A 194 3.21 5.27 23.94
CA PHE A 194 3.95 4.07 23.56
C PHE A 194 3.48 2.86 24.35
N VAL A 195 3.65 1.71 23.76
CA VAL A 195 3.62 0.45 24.47
C VAL A 195 5.03 -0.14 24.53
N TYR A 196 5.39 -0.71 25.66
CA TYR A 196 6.60 -1.49 25.78
C TYR A 196 6.33 -2.94 25.32
N VAL A 197 7.25 -3.49 24.54
CA VAL A 197 7.21 -4.88 24.07
C VAL A 197 8.55 -5.52 24.36
N GLU A 198 8.54 -6.63 25.06
CA GLU A 198 9.77 -7.35 25.44
C GLU A 198 10.54 -7.85 24.22
N ASN A 199 9.85 -8.45 23.25
CA ASN A 199 10.44 -8.90 21.98
C ASN A 199 9.51 -8.57 20.81
N LEU A 200 9.92 -7.63 19.96
CA LEU A 200 9.12 -7.13 18.85
C LEU A 200 9.65 -7.64 17.50
N LEU A 201 8.82 -8.40 16.78
CA LEU A 201 9.08 -8.80 15.40
C LEU A 201 8.63 -7.72 14.42
N VAL A 202 9.54 -7.31 13.55
CA VAL A 202 9.33 -6.21 12.60
C VAL A 202 9.65 -6.67 11.18
N PRO A 203 8.65 -7.00 10.36
CA PRO A 203 8.88 -7.38 8.97
C PRO A 203 9.16 -6.16 8.10
N THR A 204 9.96 -6.35 7.06
CA THR A 204 10.25 -5.31 6.06
C THR A 204 9.02 -4.98 5.20
N HIS A 205 8.96 -3.75 4.73
CA HIS A 205 7.93 -3.32 3.78
C HIS A 205 8.28 -3.76 2.35
N LEU A 206 7.25 -3.99 1.52
CA LEU A 206 7.40 -4.10 0.06
C LEU A 206 7.94 -2.80 -0.54
N SER A 207 7.54 -1.64 0.00
CA SER A 207 7.99 -0.34 -0.47
C SER A 207 8.26 0.62 0.68
N ARG A 208 9.18 1.57 0.51
CA ARG A 208 9.35 2.67 1.48
C ARG A 208 8.14 3.60 1.41
N PRO A 209 7.58 4.02 2.56
CA PRO A 209 6.65 5.12 2.59
C PRO A 209 7.24 6.35 1.87
N GLY A 210 6.54 6.88 0.89
CA GLY A 210 6.97 8.05 0.13
C GLY A 210 8.02 7.83 -0.96
N LEU A 211 8.50 6.60 -1.17
CA LEU A 211 9.27 6.20 -2.34
C LEU A 211 8.52 5.08 -3.06
N VAL A 212 8.31 5.24 -4.35
CA VAL A 212 7.84 4.16 -5.20
C VAL A 212 9.05 3.26 -5.47
N ARG A 213 8.98 2.05 -4.99
CA ARG A 213 9.94 1.01 -5.30
C ARG A 213 9.30 0.00 -6.23
N VAL A 214 10.08 -0.61 -7.07
CA VAL A 214 9.65 -1.81 -7.79
C VAL A 214 9.27 -2.85 -6.74
N GLN A 215 8.07 -3.42 -6.88
CA GLN A 215 7.59 -4.46 -5.98
C GLN A 215 8.26 -5.78 -6.36
N ASP A 216 8.59 -6.57 -5.37
CA ASP A 216 8.97 -7.96 -5.57
C ASP A 216 7.74 -8.74 -6.06
N LYS A 217 7.80 -9.19 -7.31
CA LYS A 217 6.74 -9.94 -7.96
C LYS A 217 6.36 -11.19 -7.15
N ASN A 218 7.33 -11.97 -6.76
CA ASN A 218 7.10 -13.25 -6.08
C ASN A 218 6.44 -13.04 -4.72
N ARG A 219 6.91 -12.05 -3.97
CA ARG A 219 6.30 -11.69 -2.69
C ARG A 219 4.86 -11.18 -2.85
N MET A 220 4.60 -10.37 -3.89
CA MET A 220 3.24 -9.91 -4.20
C MET A 220 2.34 -11.08 -4.58
N GLU A 221 2.82 -12.01 -5.39
CA GLU A 221 2.07 -13.20 -5.79
C GLU A 221 1.75 -14.10 -4.59
N ARG A 222 2.74 -14.41 -3.72
CA ARG A 222 2.49 -15.17 -2.49
C ARG A 222 1.44 -14.49 -1.61
N MET A 223 1.60 -13.20 -1.38
CA MET A 223 0.65 -12.41 -0.58
C MET A 223 -0.77 -12.48 -1.14
N VAL A 224 -0.94 -12.25 -2.45
CA VAL A 224 -2.25 -12.30 -3.10
C VAL A 224 -2.83 -13.72 -3.01
N SER A 225 -2.04 -14.74 -3.28
CA SER A 225 -2.47 -16.15 -3.20
C SER A 225 -2.92 -16.52 -1.79
N SER A 226 -2.13 -16.18 -0.77
CA SER A 226 -2.51 -16.45 0.64
C SER A 226 -3.80 -15.73 1.02
N PHE A 227 -3.91 -14.46 0.66
CA PHE A 227 -5.08 -13.65 1.03
C PHE A 227 -6.36 -14.07 0.31
N THR A 228 -6.25 -14.61 -0.90
CA THR A 228 -7.40 -15.04 -1.73
C THR A 228 -7.68 -16.53 -1.64
N ALA A 229 -6.92 -17.28 -0.86
CA ALA A 229 -7.09 -18.72 -0.71
C ALA A 229 -8.53 -19.08 -0.29
N GLY A 230 -9.07 -20.13 -0.93
CA GLY A 230 -10.41 -20.64 -0.65
C GLY A 230 -11.58 -19.79 -1.19
N ILE A 231 -11.30 -18.68 -1.89
CA ILE A 231 -12.35 -17.92 -2.59
C ILE A 231 -12.57 -18.55 -3.97
N PRO A 232 -13.74 -19.12 -4.26
CA PRO A 232 -14.02 -19.69 -5.57
C PRO A 232 -14.15 -18.58 -6.63
N ASP A 233 -13.80 -18.91 -7.87
CA ASP A 233 -14.12 -18.07 -9.02
C ASP A 233 -15.61 -18.10 -9.31
N ASP A 234 -16.13 -16.98 -9.79
CA ASP A 234 -17.54 -16.84 -10.20
C ASP A 234 -17.57 -16.34 -11.67
N PRO A 235 -17.74 -17.25 -12.64
CA PRO A 235 -17.70 -16.89 -14.05
C PRO A 235 -18.94 -16.08 -14.51
N THR A 236 -19.91 -15.86 -13.64
CA THR A 236 -21.09 -15.04 -13.96
C THR A 236 -20.84 -13.55 -13.72
N LEU A 237 -19.71 -13.19 -13.13
CA LEU A 237 -19.35 -11.82 -12.82
C LEU A 237 -18.88 -11.05 -14.06
N PRO A 238 -19.07 -9.72 -14.06
CA PRO A 238 -18.70 -8.90 -15.20
C PRO A 238 -17.20 -8.85 -15.43
N GLU A 239 -16.77 -8.95 -16.69
CA GLU A 239 -15.38 -8.79 -17.11
C GLU A 239 -14.97 -7.32 -17.24
N LEU A 240 -15.92 -6.42 -17.51
CA LEU A 240 -15.69 -4.98 -17.63
C LEU A 240 -16.23 -4.30 -16.36
N LEU A 241 -15.33 -3.78 -15.53
CA LEU A 241 -15.66 -3.30 -14.21
C LEU A 241 -15.32 -1.81 -14.04
N TYR A 242 -16.30 -1.00 -13.69
CA TYR A 242 -16.07 0.34 -13.19
C TYR A 242 -16.16 0.37 -11.66
N VAL A 243 -15.03 0.60 -11.02
CA VAL A 243 -14.93 0.67 -9.56
C VAL A 243 -15.23 2.09 -9.11
N ALA A 244 -16.50 2.32 -8.77
CA ALA A 244 -17.03 3.60 -8.39
C ALA A 244 -17.01 3.83 -6.88
N ARG A 245 -17.02 5.11 -6.49
CA ARG A 245 -17.27 5.54 -5.11
C ARG A 245 -18.74 5.87 -4.93
N ARG A 246 -19.26 5.60 -3.74
CA ARG A 246 -20.63 6.04 -3.41
C ARG A 246 -20.74 7.57 -3.41
N PRO A 247 -21.89 8.12 -3.78
CA PRO A 247 -22.15 9.56 -3.76
C PRO A 247 -21.98 10.21 -2.39
N ASP A 248 -22.30 9.50 -1.33
CA ASP A 248 -22.24 9.93 0.07
C ASP A 248 -20.83 9.83 0.69
N GLU A 249 -19.86 9.22 0.00
CA GLU A 249 -18.49 9.19 0.48
C GLU A 249 -17.85 10.58 0.43
N LYS A 250 -17.60 11.17 1.61
CA LYS A 250 -16.90 12.47 1.78
C LYS A 250 -15.43 12.45 1.36
N ARG A 251 -15.08 11.65 0.37
CA ARG A 251 -13.70 11.51 -0.12
C ARG A 251 -13.56 12.09 -1.51
N SER A 252 -12.33 12.39 -1.88
CA SER A 252 -12.01 12.92 -3.22
C SER A 252 -12.46 11.98 -4.33
N GLY A 253 -13.06 12.55 -5.37
CA GLY A 253 -13.53 11.84 -6.56
C GLY A 253 -14.01 12.80 -7.63
N ALA A 254 -14.47 12.26 -8.74
CA ALA A 254 -15.11 13.04 -9.79
C ALA A 254 -16.45 13.59 -9.31
N SER A 255 -16.71 14.86 -9.60
CA SER A 255 -17.98 15.53 -9.27
C SER A 255 -19.09 15.19 -10.25
N ASN A 256 -18.74 14.89 -11.49
CA ASN A 256 -19.65 14.47 -12.57
C ASN A 256 -19.60 12.95 -12.84
N LYS A 257 -19.52 12.16 -11.79
CA LYS A 257 -19.37 10.71 -11.88
C LYS A 257 -20.60 10.02 -12.48
N GLU A 258 -21.80 10.57 -12.29
CA GLU A 258 -23.03 10.04 -12.86
C GLU A 258 -22.94 9.97 -14.39
N GLU A 259 -22.42 11.00 -15.05
CA GLU A 259 -22.20 11.00 -16.50
C GLU A 259 -21.18 9.95 -16.92
N LEU A 260 -20.14 9.74 -16.10
CA LEU A 260 -19.15 8.68 -16.34
C LEU A 260 -19.79 7.30 -16.21
N GLU A 261 -20.61 7.08 -15.19
CA GLU A 261 -21.32 5.82 -14.96
C GLU A 261 -22.26 5.48 -16.12
N GLU A 262 -23.07 6.44 -16.54
CA GLU A 262 -23.96 6.28 -17.70
C GLU A 262 -23.19 5.91 -18.97
N TYR A 263 -22.10 6.61 -19.24
CA TYR A 263 -21.28 6.32 -20.42
C TYR A 263 -20.62 4.94 -20.32
N LEU A 264 -19.99 4.60 -19.21
CA LEU A 264 -19.32 3.30 -19.06
C LEU A 264 -20.32 2.14 -19.14
N ASN A 265 -21.50 2.28 -18.52
CA ASN A 265 -22.57 1.29 -18.64
C ASN A 265 -23.04 1.14 -20.09
N SER A 266 -23.10 2.24 -20.87
CA SER A 266 -23.53 2.19 -22.28
C SER A 266 -22.55 1.43 -23.19
N ILE A 267 -21.27 1.30 -22.77
CA ILE A 267 -20.24 0.55 -23.50
C ILE A 267 -19.90 -0.80 -22.84
N GLY A 268 -20.78 -1.28 -21.94
CA GLY A 268 -20.74 -2.64 -21.39
C GLY A 268 -20.03 -2.81 -20.05
N PHE A 269 -19.57 -1.72 -19.42
CA PHE A 269 -19.03 -1.81 -18.06
C PHE A 269 -20.16 -1.96 -17.03
N THR A 270 -19.87 -2.67 -15.96
CA THR A 270 -20.74 -2.74 -14.79
C THR A 270 -20.18 -1.82 -13.71
N THR A 271 -21.00 -0.88 -13.26
CA THR A 271 -20.68 -0.03 -12.10
C THR A 271 -20.71 -0.86 -10.83
N TRP A 272 -19.65 -0.76 -10.05
CA TRP A 272 -19.43 -1.56 -8.85
C TRP A 272 -18.96 -0.70 -7.67
N HIS A 273 -19.63 -0.85 -6.51
CA HIS A 273 -19.29 -0.17 -5.27
C HIS A 273 -18.70 -1.18 -4.27
N PRO A 274 -17.37 -1.33 -4.17
CA PRO A 274 -16.75 -2.36 -3.32
C PRO A 274 -17.17 -2.32 -1.85
N THR A 275 -17.41 -1.11 -1.32
CA THR A 275 -17.79 -0.91 0.09
C THR A 275 -19.13 -1.55 0.49
N ASP A 276 -19.95 -1.93 -0.48
CA ASP A 276 -21.25 -2.56 -0.25
C ASP A 276 -21.17 -4.07 -0.02
N HIS A 277 -19.99 -4.63 -0.22
CA HIS A 277 -19.81 -6.06 -0.30
C HIS A 277 -18.70 -6.54 0.62
N PRO A 278 -18.83 -7.75 1.18
CA PRO A 278 -17.77 -8.38 1.94
C PRO A 278 -16.53 -8.58 1.05
N ILE A 279 -15.37 -8.65 1.69
CA ILE A 279 -14.07 -8.72 0.99
C ILE A 279 -13.99 -9.89 -0.01
N ASP A 280 -14.56 -11.04 0.32
CA ASP A 280 -14.55 -12.20 -0.56
C ASP A 280 -15.28 -11.91 -1.88
N ARG A 281 -16.42 -11.23 -1.81
CA ARG A 281 -17.18 -10.82 -2.99
C ARG A 281 -16.41 -9.75 -3.79
N GLN A 282 -15.73 -8.84 -3.10
CA GLN A 282 -14.87 -7.88 -3.78
C GLN A 282 -13.76 -8.59 -4.57
N ILE A 283 -13.08 -9.55 -3.97
CA ILE A 283 -12.02 -10.32 -4.62
C ILE A 283 -12.56 -11.08 -5.83
N GLN A 284 -13.73 -11.71 -5.72
CA GLN A 284 -14.37 -12.41 -6.85
C GLN A 284 -14.57 -11.48 -8.05
N HIS A 285 -15.12 -10.28 -7.85
CA HIS A 285 -15.33 -9.30 -8.93
C HIS A 285 -14.00 -8.87 -9.56
N PHE A 286 -12.99 -8.58 -8.74
CA PHE A 286 -11.69 -8.22 -9.26
C PHE A 286 -11.01 -9.37 -10.03
N ARG A 287 -11.16 -10.60 -9.58
CA ARG A 287 -10.60 -11.78 -10.28
C ARG A 287 -11.28 -12.06 -11.61
N ALA A 288 -12.57 -11.81 -11.71
CA ALA A 288 -13.33 -11.96 -12.95
C ALA A 288 -13.04 -10.84 -13.97
N ALA A 289 -12.59 -9.67 -13.49
CA ALA A 289 -12.40 -8.51 -14.33
C ALA A 289 -11.24 -8.67 -15.29
N ARG A 290 -11.47 -8.37 -16.57
CA ARG A 290 -10.49 -8.26 -17.64
C ARG A 290 -10.07 -6.80 -17.88
N VAL A 291 -11.00 -5.88 -17.61
CA VAL A 291 -10.73 -4.44 -17.63
C VAL A 291 -11.32 -3.80 -16.39
N VAL A 292 -10.50 -3.01 -15.69
CA VAL A 292 -10.93 -2.23 -14.52
C VAL A 292 -10.71 -0.76 -14.80
N VAL A 293 -11.77 0.04 -14.76
CA VAL A 293 -11.72 1.50 -14.74
C VAL A 293 -11.94 1.96 -13.31
N SER A 294 -11.13 2.88 -12.81
CA SER A 294 -11.32 3.45 -11.48
C SER A 294 -10.83 4.89 -11.44
N GLU A 295 -11.50 5.69 -10.62
CA GLU A 295 -10.93 6.96 -10.20
C GLU A 295 -9.73 6.70 -9.28
N ILE A 296 -8.80 7.64 -9.31
CA ILE A 296 -7.64 7.58 -8.43
C ILE A 296 -8.03 7.55 -6.96
N GLY A 297 -7.49 6.59 -6.21
CA GLY A 297 -7.75 6.44 -4.78
C GLY A 297 -7.39 5.09 -4.20
N SER A 298 -7.73 4.90 -2.92
CA SER A 298 -7.41 3.65 -2.21
C SER A 298 -8.13 2.42 -2.79
N GLN A 299 -9.33 2.59 -3.32
CA GLN A 299 -10.10 1.51 -3.96
C GLN A 299 -9.42 0.98 -5.23
N ALA A 300 -8.75 1.86 -5.99
CA ALA A 300 -8.01 1.46 -7.18
C ALA A 300 -6.90 0.43 -6.87
N LEU A 301 -6.36 0.44 -5.65
CA LEU A 301 -5.34 -0.53 -5.23
C LEU A 301 -5.88 -1.94 -5.02
N THR A 302 -7.20 -2.12 -4.92
CA THR A 302 -7.83 -3.44 -4.87
C THR A 302 -7.64 -4.20 -6.19
N SER A 303 -7.29 -3.50 -7.29
CA SER A 303 -6.87 -4.14 -8.54
C SER A 303 -5.63 -5.03 -8.40
N MET A 304 -4.96 -5.05 -7.25
CA MET A 304 -3.93 -6.06 -6.97
C MET A 304 -4.47 -7.50 -7.04
N PHE A 305 -5.77 -7.68 -6.87
CA PHE A 305 -6.42 -8.99 -6.92
C PHE A 305 -6.85 -9.42 -8.34
N VAL A 306 -6.79 -8.54 -9.34
CA VAL A 306 -7.07 -8.94 -10.72
C VAL A 306 -5.94 -9.82 -11.29
N GLY A 307 -6.26 -10.58 -12.32
CA GLY A 307 -5.28 -11.45 -12.98
C GLY A 307 -4.14 -10.69 -13.68
N PRO A 308 -3.08 -11.39 -14.07
CA PRO A 308 -2.11 -10.86 -15.02
C PRO A 308 -2.83 -10.54 -16.35
N ASP A 309 -2.22 -9.71 -17.18
CA ASP A 309 -2.76 -9.24 -18.48
C ASP A 309 -4.09 -8.47 -18.41
N THR A 310 -4.62 -8.25 -17.19
CA THR A 310 -5.79 -7.36 -16.98
C THR A 310 -5.41 -5.91 -17.23
N THR A 311 -6.29 -5.16 -17.89
CA THR A 311 -6.12 -3.73 -18.10
C THR A 311 -6.67 -2.93 -16.92
N VAL A 312 -5.84 -2.09 -16.31
CA VAL A 312 -6.22 -1.20 -15.20
C VAL A 312 -6.11 0.25 -15.65
N ILE A 313 -7.24 0.92 -15.81
CA ILE A 313 -7.36 2.30 -16.28
C ILE A 313 -7.66 3.22 -15.10
N ILE A 314 -6.80 4.19 -14.84
CA ILE A 314 -6.95 5.15 -13.74
C ILE A 314 -7.28 6.54 -14.26
N LEU A 315 -8.42 7.06 -13.84
CA LEU A 315 -8.85 8.43 -14.15
C LEU A 315 -8.23 9.39 -13.15
N THR A 316 -7.56 10.43 -13.64
CA THR A 316 -6.81 11.37 -12.79
C THR A 316 -6.97 12.81 -13.23
N PRO A 317 -7.00 13.78 -12.30
CA PRO A 317 -6.93 15.20 -12.66
C PRO A 317 -5.52 15.57 -13.15
N GLU A 318 -5.46 16.58 -14.03
CA GLU A 318 -4.18 17.14 -14.52
C GLU A 318 -3.37 17.76 -13.39
N LYS A 319 -4.03 18.50 -12.51
CA LYS A 319 -3.44 19.14 -11.32
C LYS A 319 -4.24 18.74 -10.10
N SER A 320 -3.59 18.64 -8.99
CA SER A 320 -4.24 18.36 -7.71
C SER A 320 -3.98 19.50 -6.73
N LYS A 321 -4.97 20.40 -6.58
CA LYS A 321 -4.96 21.41 -5.52
C LYS A 321 -5.10 20.71 -4.16
N GLY A 322 -4.19 20.93 -3.27
CA GLY A 322 -4.23 20.36 -1.92
C GLY A 322 -3.47 19.04 -1.71
N TRP A 323 -2.79 18.55 -2.74
CA TRP A 323 -1.89 17.40 -2.66
C TRP A 323 -0.42 17.78 -2.82
N GLY A 324 -0.11 19.08 -2.67
CA GLY A 324 1.22 19.69 -2.83
C GLY A 324 1.38 20.40 -4.16
N SER A 325 1.91 21.61 -4.12
CA SER A 325 2.02 22.61 -5.22
C SER A 325 2.98 22.21 -6.35
N GLN A 326 3.33 20.96 -6.52
CA GLN A 326 4.28 20.56 -7.55
C GLN A 326 3.54 20.28 -8.87
N ARG A 327 3.87 21.08 -9.87
CA ARG A 327 3.50 20.98 -11.29
C ARG A 327 3.96 19.67 -11.95
N GLN A 328 3.66 18.52 -11.38
CA GLN A 328 4.12 17.26 -11.94
C GLN A 328 2.95 16.30 -12.11
N PHE A 329 2.88 15.74 -13.30
CA PHE A 329 1.93 14.77 -13.80
C PHE A 329 1.70 13.52 -12.90
N GLN A 330 2.47 13.36 -11.84
CA GLN A 330 2.34 12.21 -10.94
C GLN A 330 2.66 12.59 -9.50
N PRO A 331 1.66 12.85 -8.65
CA PRO A 331 1.86 12.77 -7.21
C PRO A 331 2.39 11.39 -6.83
N LYS A 332 3.26 11.31 -5.82
CA LYS A 332 3.93 10.06 -5.38
C LYS A 332 2.98 8.88 -5.17
N TRP A 333 1.75 9.12 -4.78
CA TRP A 333 0.73 8.10 -4.54
C TRP A 333 0.08 7.55 -5.82
N ARG A 334 0.12 8.25 -6.97
CA ARG A 334 -0.35 7.73 -8.28
C ARG A 334 0.54 6.62 -8.80
N GLN A 335 1.80 6.62 -8.37
CA GLN A 335 2.75 5.59 -8.75
C GLN A 335 2.47 4.25 -8.06
N TRP A 336 1.76 4.23 -6.92
CA TRP A 336 1.46 2.97 -6.24
C TRP A 336 0.61 2.03 -7.06
N GLN A 337 -0.39 2.57 -7.77
CA GLN A 337 -1.20 1.76 -8.66
C GLN A 337 -0.35 1.12 -9.77
N ARG A 338 0.50 1.93 -10.41
CA ARG A 338 1.41 1.45 -11.43
C ARG A 338 2.37 0.37 -10.89
N VAL A 339 2.90 0.57 -9.69
CA VAL A 339 3.80 -0.41 -9.05
C VAL A 339 3.07 -1.73 -8.75
N VAL A 340 1.81 -1.68 -8.35
CA VAL A 340 0.97 -2.87 -8.20
C VAL A 340 0.80 -3.57 -9.54
N CYS A 341 0.45 -2.83 -10.59
CA CYS A 341 0.30 -3.39 -11.94
C CYS A 341 1.62 -4.01 -12.45
N GLU A 342 2.75 -3.34 -12.20
CA GLU A 342 4.08 -3.87 -12.54
C GLU A 342 4.37 -5.20 -11.83
N ALA A 343 4.09 -5.29 -10.53
CA ALA A 343 4.30 -6.51 -9.77
C ALA A 343 3.39 -7.67 -10.23
N ARG A 344 2.19 -7.33 -10.69
CA ARG A 344 1.17 -8.31 -11.11
C ARG A 344 1.17 -8.63 -12.60
N GLY A 345 2.04 -8.01 -13.41
CA GLY A 345 2.07 -8.22 -14.87
C GLY A 345 0.85 -7.68 -15.60
N GLN A 346 0.24 -6.60 -15.09
CA GLN A 346 -0.97 -5.99 -15.62
C GLN A 346 -0.66 -4.89 -16.64
N HIS A 347 -1.60 -4.56 -17.49
CA HIS A 347 -1.56 -3.36 -18.31
C HIS A 347 -1.98 -2.14 -17.46
N TYR A 348 -1.16 -1.11 -17.44
CA TYR A 348 -1.48 0.13 -16.75
C TYR A 348 -1.79 1.24 -17.75
N ALA A 349 -2.96 1.87 -17.60
CA ALA A 349 -3.33 3.05 -18.35
C ALA A 349 -3.76 4.18 -17.43
N GLN A 350 -3.36 5.40 -17.75
CA GLN A 350 -3.76 6.59 -17.02
C GLN A 350 -4.44 7.57 -17.98
N ILE A 351 -5.68 7.98 -17.67
CA ILE A 351 -6.36 9.04 -18.40
C ILE A 351 -6.29 10.31 -17.56
N VAL A 352 -5.62 11.33 -18.12
CA VAL A 352 -5.46 12.64 -17.52
C VAL A 352 -6.41 13.59 -18.25
N ALA A 353 -7.65 13.61 -17.81
CA ALA A 353 -8.74 14.35 -18.47
C ALA A 353 -9.68 14.93 -17.42
N ALA A 354 -9.15 15.75 -16.51
CA ALA A 354 -9.95 16.35 -15.47
C ALA A 354 -9.35 17.68 -14.99
N THR A 355 -10.21 18.58 -14.56
CA THR A 355 -9.85 19.86 -13.95
C THR A 355 -10.18 19.84 -12.46
N ASP A 356 -9.31 20.37 -11.60
CA ASP A 356 -9.59 20.52 -10.18
C ASP A 356 -10.67 21.58 -9.96
N THR A 357 -11.76 21.20 -9.29
CA THR A 357 -12.86 22.12 -8.94
C THR A 357 -12.78 22.58 -7.49
N ALA A 358 -12.40 21.70 -6.58
CA ALA A 358 -12.27 21.97 -5.15
C ALA A 358 -11.18 21.09 -4.53
N TYR A 359 -10.97 21.26 -3.23
CA TYR A 359 -10.04 20.39 -2.48
C TYR A 359 -10.43 18.93 -2.60
N ARG A 360 -9.58 18.14 -3.28
CA ARG A 360 -9.77 16.71 -3.52
C ARG A 360 -10.98 16.33 -4.41
N SER A 361 -11.61 17.28 -5.06
CA SER A 361 -12.65 17.04 -6.07
C SER A 361 -12.18 17.49 -7.44
N PHE A 362 -12.66 16.85 -8.50
CA PHE A 362 -12.32 17.19 -9.88
C PHE A 362 -13.49 16.87 -10.81
N ASP A 363 -13.65 17.68 -11.86
CA ASP A 363 -14.57 17.40 -12.95
C ASP A 363 -13.83 16.66 -14.06
N LEU A 364 -14.40 15.56 -14.52
CA LEU A 364 -13.91 14.85 -15.70
C LEU A 364 -14.28 15.63 -16.96
N ASP A 365 -13.32 15.83 -17.84
CA ASP A 365 -13.57 16.20 -19.23
C ASP A 365 -14.11 14.99 -19.97
N MET A 366 -15.43 14.81 -19.95
CA MET A 366 -16.08 13.62 -20.50
C MET A 366 -15.82 13.44 -22.00
N PRO A 367 -15.82 14.46 -22.87
CA PRO A 367 -15.37 14.33 -24.26
C PRO A 367 -13.96 13.69 -24.36
N ALA A 368 -13.01 14.15 -23.55
CA ALA A 368 -11.67 13.60 -23.55
C ALA A 368 -11.62 12.16 -22.98
N VAL A 369 -12.39 11.87 -21.94
CA VAL A 369 -12.51 10.50 -21.37
C VAL A 369 -13.10 9.53 -22.40
N ARG A 370 -14.19 9.91 -23.08
CA ARG A 370 -14.83 9.10 -24.13
C ARG A 370 -13.83 8.82 -25.26
N HIS A 371 -13.20 9.87 -25.79
CA HIS A 371 -12.21 9.71 -26.86
C HIS A 371 -11.02 8.83 -26.43
N ALA A 372 -10.55 8.98 -25.19
CA ALA A 372 -9.48 8.14 -24.67
C ALA A 372 -9.90 6.66 -24.64
N LEU A 373 -11.07 6.34 -24.13
CA LEU A 373 -11.56 4.96 -24.06
C LEU A 373 -11.83 4.37 -25.45
N GLU A 374 -12.35 5.17 -26.39
CA GLU A 374 -12.60 4.75 -27.77
C GLU A 374 -11.30 4.47 -28.55
N THR A 375 -10.25 5.22 -28.26
CA THR A 375 -8.94 5.13 -28.95
C THR A 375 -7.88 4.35 -28.16
N TYR A 376 -8.27 3.68 -27.07
CA TYR A 376 -7.33 2.91 -26.28
C TYR A 376 -6.62 1.83 -27.11
N PRO A 377 -5.26 1.82 -27.16
CA PRO A 377 -4.52 1.02 -28.12
C PRO A 377 -4.67 -0.50 -27.92
N LEU A 378 -5.05 -0.93 -26.72
CA LEU A 378 -5.28 -2.35 -26.40
C LEU A 378 -6.77 -2.66 -26.20
N ARG A 379 -7.66 -1.89 -26.81
CA ARG A 379 -9.11 -2.07 -26.67
C ARG A 379 -9.52 -3.43 -27.21
N THR A 380 -10.01 -4.27 -26.31
CA THR A 380 -10.50 -5.64 -26.60
C THR A 380 -11.94 -5.87 -26.12
N TRP A 381 -12.64 -4.80 -25.73
CA TRP A 381 -14.03 -4.83 -25.26
C TRP A 381 -15.01 -4.25 -26.26
#